data_ae4e86b1d7255ed2438c8ceb885506c6
#
_entry.id   ae4e86b1d7255ed2438c8ceb885506c6
#
_cell.length_a   1.000
_cell.length_b   1.000
_cell.length_c   1.000
_cell.angle_alpha   90.00
_cell.angle_beta   90.00
_cell.angle_gamma   90.00
#
_symmetry.space_group_name_H-M   'P 1'
#
loop_
_entity.id
_entity.type
_entity.pdbx_description
1 polymer ?
#
loop_
_entity_poly.entity_id
_entity_poly.type
_entity_poly.pdbx_seq_one_letter_code
_entity_poly.pdbx_strand_id
1 'polypeptide(L)'
;YLGHPTTLCTSSAKQIQAYRARLSGPLLDRIDLHLEVPAVAVKDLSLPPAKEGSAAIAARVAQARQVAMQRFHKLGLPERFDCNARAEGDVLTAIATPTPEGQQFLTTAAEKFNLSARAYHRALKVARTLADLAGDATLAKPHLAEALSYRYIPYQAE
;
A
#
# COMPACT_ATOMS: atom_id res chain seq x y z
N TYR A 1 -4.31 21.06 14.10
CA TYR A 1 -2.82 21.10 14.16
C TYR A 1 -2.21 19.92 14.92
N LEU A 2 -2.95 18.79 15.03
CA LEU A 2 -2.43 17.58 15.67
C LEU A 2 -1.16 17.10 14.94
N GLY A 3 -0.05 16.92 15.70
CA GLY A 3 1.24 16.55 15.12
C GLY A 3 2.02 17.68 14.43
N HIS A 4 1.52 18.91 14.43
CA HIS A 4 2.27 20.02 13.85
C HIS A 4 3.47 20.40 14.74
N PRO A 5 4.69 20.55 14.18
CA PRO A 5 5.91 20.73 14.99
C PRO A 5 5.97 22.05 15.78
N THR A 6 5.30 23.10 15.31
CA THR A 6 5.38 24.45 15.89
C THR A 6 4.05 25.02 16.38
N THR A 7 2.93 24.41 16.00
CA THR A 7 1.59 24.91 16.34
C THR A 7 0.89 23.95 17.28
N LEU A 8 0.57 24.40 18.49
CA LEU A 8 -0.16 23.60 19.45
C LEU A 8 -1.58 23.30 18.97
N CYS A 9 -1.97 22.04 19.08
CA CYS A 9 -3.35 21.63 18.84
C CYS A 9 -4.23 22.12 19.98
N THR A 10 -5.24 22.92 19.67
CA THR A 10 -6.21 23.46 20.66
C THR A 10 -7.36 22.50 20.95
N SER A 11 -7.48 21.40 20.22
CA SER A 11 -8.51 20.40 20.42
C SER A 11 -8.19 19.53 21.64
N SER A 12 -9.19 19.25 22.46
CA SER A 12 -9.05 18.33 23.59
C SER A 12 -8.84 16.88 23.09
N ALA A 13 -8.22 16.03 23.92
CA ALA A 13 -8.05 14.60 23.62
C ALA A 13 -9.39 13.93 23.23
N LYS A 14 -10.48 14.28 23.93
CA LYS A 14 -11.84 13.78 23.64
C LYS A 14 -12.33 14.19 22.24
N GLN A 15 -12.08 15.43 21.82
CA GLN A 15 -12.44 15.91 20.48
C GLN A 15 -11.62 15.19 19.39
N ILE A 16 -10.33 15.01 19.62
CA ILE A 16 -9.45 14.28 18.73
C ILE A 16 -9.93 12.83 18.57
N GLN A 17 -10.20 12.16 19.68
CA GLN A 17 -10.69 10.78 19.68
C GLN A 17 -12.06 10.66 18.99
N ALA A 18 -13.00 11.56 19.26
CA ALA A 18 -14.30 11.59 18.60
C ALA A 18 -14.21 11.82 17.07
N TYR A 19 -13.28 12.66 16.63
CA TYR A 19 -13.01 12.86 15.21
C TYR A 19 -12.41 11.59 14.56
N ARG A 20 -11.46 11.00 15.23
CA ARG A 20 -10.82 9.74 14.82
C ARG A 20 -11.82 8.58 14.72
N ALA A 21 -12.73 8.46 15.67
CA ALA A 21 -13.75 7.41 15.71
C ALA A 21 -14.73 7.45 14.52
N ARG A 22 -14.74 8.53 13.73
CA ARG A 22 -15.50 8.59 12.46
C ARG A 22 -14.92 7.67 11.38
N LEU A 23 -13.64 7.33 11.48
CA LEU A 23 -12.99 6.35 10.60
C LEU A 23 -13.11 4.97 11.22
N SER A 24 -14.08 4.19 10.75
CA SER A 24 -14.27 2.83 11.24
C SER A 24 -13.16 1.88 10.77
N GLY A 25 -12.83 0.85 11.56
CA GLY A 25 -11.90 -0.20 11.16
C GLY A 25 -12.23 -0.81 9.78
N PRO A 26 -13.51 -1.19 9.52
CA PRO A 26 -13.92 -1.69 8.21
C PRO A 26 -13.70 -0.73 7.04
N LEU A 27 -13.73 0.59 7.27
CA LEU A 27 -13.38 1.58 6.25
C LEU A 27 -11.88 1.58 5.99
N LEU A 28 -11.07 1.60 7.04
CA LEU A 28 -9.61 1.56 6.94
C LEU A 28 -9.13 0.28 6.24
N ASP A 29 -9.76 -0.85 6.51
CA ASP A 29 -9.47 -2.12 5.82
C ASP A 29 -9.71 -2.06 4.29
N ARG A 30 -10.54 -1.12 3.83
CA ARG A 30 -10.83 -0.92 2.40
C ARG A 30 -9.84 0.00 1.70
N ILE A 31 -9.01 0.71 2.45
CA ILE A 31 -7.95 1.59 1.91
C ILE A 31 -6.68 0.75 1.74
N ASP A 32 -6.08 0.79 0.56
CA ASP A 32 -4.91 -0.05 0.25
C ASP A 32 -3.62 0.51 0.85
N LEU A 33 -3.46 1.83 0.83
CA LEU A 33 -2.25 2.52 1.25
C LEU A 33 -2.57 3.59 2.29
N HIS A 34 -1.88 3.56 3.41
CA HIS A 34 -1.91 4.60 4.44
C HIS A 34 -0.54 5.28 4.45
N LEU A 35 -0.53 6.59 4.21
CA LEU A 35 0.70 7.37 4.16
C LEU A 35 0.61 8.53 5.13
N GLU A 36 1.68 8.72 5.89
CA GLU A 36 1.85 9.91 6.71
C GLU A 36 2.62 10.97 5.90
N VAL A 37 2.01 12.14 5.75
CA VAL A 37 2.63 13.27 5.05
C VAL A 37 2.99 14.33 6.10
N PRO A 38 4.27 14.46 6.46
CA PRO A 38 4.71 15.45 7.45
C PRO A 38 4.60 16.87 6.91
N ALA A 39 4.57 17.86 7.83
CA ALA A 39 4.63 19.25 7.46
C ALA A 39 5.97 19.59 6.80
N VAL A 40 5.92 20.35 5.70
CA VAL A 40 7.11 20.84 5.00
C VAL A 40 7.72 22.01 5.79
N ALA A 41 9.00 21.92 6.14
CA ALA A 41 9.68 23.04 6.78
C ALA A 41 9.93 24.18 5.77
N VAL A 42 9.85 25.42 6.23
CA VAL A 42 10.01 26.60 5.35
C VAL A 42 11.36 26.57 4.61
N LYS A 43 12.42 26.08 5.26
CA LYS A 43 13.74 25.90 4.65
C LYS A 43 13.73 24.93 3.46
N ASP A 44 12.80 23.96 3.44
CA ASP A 44 12.74 22.94 2.40
C ASP A 44 11.98 23.43 1.16
N LEU A 45 11.26 24.56 1.27
CA LEU A 45 10.56 25.19 0.14
C LEU A 45 11.52 25.78 -0.90
N SER A 46 12.76 26.07 -0.50
CA SER A 46 13.82 26.57 -1.39
C SER A 46 14.73 25.47 -1.97
N LEU A 47 14.48 24.21 -1.63
CA LEU A 47 15.24 23.10 -2.18
C LEU A 47 15.01 22.94 -3.69
N PRO A 48 16.01 22.49 -4.43
CA PRO A 48 15.85 22.19 -5.84
C PRO A 48 14.78 21.10 -6.04
N PRO A 49 14.13 21.05 -7.20
CA PRO A 49 13.13 20.02 -7.49
C PRO A 49 13.76 18.62 -7.40
N ALA A 50 12.93 17.62 -7.13
CA ALA A 50 13.37 16.23 -7.08
C ALA A 50 14.12 15.83 -8.36
N LYS A 51 15.17 15.00 -8.23
CA LYS A 51 15.97 14.53 -9.37
C LYS A 51 15.13 13.73 -10.39
N GLU A 52 14.09 13.05 -9.91
CA GLU A 52 13.17 12.29 -10.76
C GLU A 52 11.92 13.12 -11.06
N GLY A 53 11.70 13.44 -12.33
CA GLY A 53 10.53 14.18 -12.80
C GLY A 53 9.31 13.28 -13.07
N SER A 54 8.14 13.88 -13.19
CA SER A 54 6.86 13.18 -13.42
C SER A 54 6.87 12.29 -14.67
N ALA A 55 7.60 12.64 -15.72
CA ALA A 55 7.69 11.84 -16.94
C ALA A 55 8.38 10.49 -16.69
N ALA A 56 9.47 10.46 -15.91
CA ALA A 56 10.15 9.22 -15.56
C ALA A 56 9.27 8.31 -14.69
N ILE A 57 8.55 8.89 -13.73
CA ILE A 57 7.58 8.17 -12.90
C ILE A 57 6.45 7.59 -13.76
N ALA A 58 5.89 8.39 -14.68
CA ALA A 58 4.83 7.96 -15.58
C ALA A 58 5.27 6.79 -16.48
N ALA A 59 6.49 6.82 -17.00
CA ALA A 59 7.05 5.74 -17.80
C ALA A 59 7.18 4.44 -17.00
N ARG A 60 7.70 4.51 -15.76
CA ARG A 60 7.82 3.35 -14.86
C ARG A 60 6.45 2.76 -14.52
N VAL A 61 5.45 3.60 -14.23
CA VAL A 61 4.08 3.15 -13.97
C VAL A 61 3.46 2.50 -15.22
N ALA A 62 3.66 3.08 -16.40
CA ALA A 62 3.16 2.50 -17.65
C ALA A 62 3.76 1.11 -17.92
N GLN A 63 5.06 0.94 -17.68
CA GLN A 63 5.73 -0.34 -17.80
C GLN A 63 5.16 -1.40 -16.84
N ALA A 64 4.99 -1.06 -15.56
CA ALA A 64 4.40 -1.97 -14.57
C ALA A 64 2.97 -2.38 -14.95
N ARG A 65 2.16 -1.43 -15.43
CA ARG A 65 0.81 -1.71 -15.92
C ARG A 65 0.81 -2.65 -17.13
N GLN A 66 1.74 -2.45 -18.06
CA GLN A 66 1.88 -3.33 -19.22
C GLN A 66 2.24 -4.77 -18.81
N VAL A 67 3.13 -4.95 -17.84
CA VAL A 67 3.47 -6.26 -17.26
C VAL A 67 2.23 -6.93 -16.65
N ALA A 68 1.46 -6.19 -15.86
CA ALA A 68 0.21 -6.70 -15.27
C ALA A 68 -0.81 -7.11 -16.35
N MET A 69 -1.06 -6.27 -17.35
CA MET A 69 -1.97 -6.57 -18.47
C MET A 69 -1.54 -7.81 -19.25
N GLN A 70 -0.25 -7.95 -19.58
CA GLN A 70 0.28 -9.13 -20.26
C GLN A 70 0.08 -10.41 -19.43
N ARG A 71 0.20 -10.32 -18.10
CA ARG A 71 -0.07 -11.43 -17.16
C ARG A 71 -1.54 -11.83 -17.23
N PHE A 72 -2.46 -10.89 -17.16
CA PHE A 72 -3.90 -11.17 -17.25
C PHE A 72 -4.29 -11.75 -18.61
N HIS A 73 -3.73 -11.23 -19.69
CA HIS A 73 -3.95 -11.77 -21.05
C HIS A 73 -3.46 -13.22 -21.18
N LYS A 74 -2.27 -13.54 -20.64
CA LYS A 74 -1.74 -14.92 -20.63
C LYS A 74 -2.61 -15.89 -19.84
N LEU A 75 -3.35 -15.40 -18.84
CA LEU A 75 -4.33 -16.18 -18.07
C LEU A 75 -5.70 -16.28 -18.76
N GLY A 76 -5.86 -15.72 -19.97
CA GLY A 76 -7.13 -15.73 -20.70
C GLY A 76 -8.24 -14.90 -20.05
N LEU A 77 -7.88 -13.92 -19.18
CA LEU A 77 -8.85 -13.12 -18.47
C LEU A 77 -9.41 -12.00 -19.34
N PRO A 78 -10.69 -11.62 -19.14
CA PRO A 78 -11.30 -10.53 -19.89
C PRO A 78 -10.61 -9.18 -19.62
N GLU A 79 -10.73 -8.24 -20.57
CA GLU A 79 -10.10 -6.90 -20.53
C GLU A 79 -10.44 -6.07 -19.28
N ARG A 80 -11.53 -6.39 -18.57
CA ARG A 80 -11.83 -5.75 -17.28
C ARG A 80 -10.75 -5.93 -16.21
N PHE A 81 -9.87 -6.94 -16.37
CA PHE A 81 -8.68 -7.13 -15.52
C PHE A 81 -7.51 -6.34 -16.10
N ASP A 82 -7.50 -5.04 -15.89
CA ASP A 82 -6.49 -4.10 -16.37
C ASP A 82 -5.44 -3.69 -15.31
N CYS A 83 -5.68 -4.07 -14.05
CA CYS A 83 -4.75 -3.80 -12.94
C CYS A 83 -4.90 -4.82 -11.80
N ASN A 84 -3.85 -4.97 -11.01
CA ASN A 84 -3.81 -5.91 -9.88
C ASN A 84 -4.90 -5.65 -8.83
N ALA A 85 -5.37 -4.41 -8.69
CA ALA A 85 -6.42 -4.04 -7.75
C ALA A 85 -7.76 -4.75 -8.01
N ARG A 86 -8.01 -5.16 -9.27
CA ARG A 86 -9.24 -5.86 -9.67
C ARG A 86 -9.16 -7.37 -9.52
N ALA A 87 -7.99 -7.92 -9.21
CA ALA A 87 -7.83 -9.36 -9.00
C ALA A 87 -8.49 -9.78 -7.67
N GLU A 88 -9.34 -10.80 -7.73
CA GLU A 88 -10.03 -11.39 -6.56
C GLU A 88 -10.10 -12.91 -6.68
N GLY A 89 -10.28 -13.60 -5.56
CA GLY A 89 -10.42 -15.06 -5.52
C GLY A 89 -9.26 -15.78 -6.23
N ASP A 90 -9.60 -16.71 -7.13
CA ASP A 90 -8.63 -17.53 -7.86
C ASP A 90 -7.69 -16.71 -8.73
N VAL A 91 -8.17 -15.59 -9.29
CA VAL A 91 -7.33 -14.67 -10.07
C VAL A 91 -6.22 -14.08 -9.20
N LEU A 92 -6.55 -13.62 -7.99
CA LEU A 92 -5.55 -13.09 -7.05
C LEU A 92 -4.54 -14.17 -6.66
N THR A 93 -5.01 -15.37 -6.38
CA THR A 93 -4.15 -16.51 -6.08
C THR A 93 -3.19 -16.81 -7.24
N ALA A 94 -3.69 -16.81 -8.48
CA ALA A 94 -2.87 -17.10 -9.65
C ALA A 94 -1.76 -16.05 -9.90
N ILE A 95 -2.00 -14.76 -9.59
CA ILE A 95 -1.04 -13.69 -9.89
C ILE A 95 -0.16 -13.28 -8.72
N ALA A 96 -0.57 -13.57 -7.49
CA ALA A 96 0.05 -13.07 -6.27
C ALA A 96 0.39 -14.17 -5.26
N THR A 97 0.76 -15.36 -5.75
CA THR A 97 1.30 -16.43 -4.91
C THR A 97 2.73 -16.06 -4.50
N PRO A 98 3.00 -15.90 -3.18
CA PRO A 98 4.34 -15.59 -2.70
C PRO A 98 5.30 -16.76 -2.85
N THR A 99 6.60 -16.46 -2.82
CA THR A 99 7.63 -17.49 -2.60
C THR A 99 7.41 -18.16 -1.23
N PRO A 100 7.93 -19.38 -0.98
CA PRO A 100 7.77 -20.07 0.31
C PRO A 100 8.22 -19.21 1.50
N GLU A 101 9.35 -18.51 1.38
CA GLU A 101 9.84 -17.57 2.40
C GLU A 101 8.89 -16.37 2.57
N GLY A 102 8.39 -15.83 1.46
CA GLY A 102 7.42 -14.73 1.46
C GLY A 102 6.11 -15.14 2.13
N GLN A 103 5.62 -16.35 1.86
CA GLN A 103 4.41 -16.88 2.47
C GLN A 103 4.57 -17.04 3.99
N GLN A 104 5.69 -17.60 4.45
CA GLN A 104 5.96 -17.73 5.88
C GLN A 104 6.02 -16.36 6.57
N PHE A 105 6.69 -15.39 5.95
CA PHE A 105 6.74 -14.01 6.45
C PHE A 105 5.35 -13.39 6.55
N LEU A 106 4.55 -13.51 5.48
CA LEU A 106 3.20 -12.95 5.44
C LEU A 106 2.28 -13.57 6.49
N THR A 107 2.36 -14.89 6.71
CA THR A 107 1.59 -15.59 7.75
C THR A 107 1.95 -15.07 9.13
N THR A 108 3.25 -15.00 9.46
CA THR A 108 3.73 -14.47 10.75
C THR A 108 3.30 -13.02 10.97
N ALA A 109 3.38 -12.19 9.92
CA ALA A 109 2.94 -10.79 9.99
C ALA A 109 1.42 -10.67 10.16
N ALA A 110 0.63 -11.51 9.47
CA ALA A 110 -0.82 -11.51 9.57
C ALA A 110 -1.28 -11.87 11.01
N GLU A 111 -0.64 -12.85 11.64
CA GLU A 111 -0.90 -13.21 13.03
C GLU A 111 -0.50 -12.09 13.99
N LYS A 112 0.73 -11.56 13.85
CA LYS A 112 1.26 -10.50 14.72
C LYS A 112 0.42 -9.22 14.70
N PHE A 113 -0.06 -8.82 13.53
CA PHE A 113 -0.83 -7.59 13.33
C PHE A 113 -2.35 -7.82 13.32
N ASN A 114 -2.82 -9.05 13.58
CA ASN A 114 -4.24 -9.43 13.53
C ASN A 114 -4.93 -8.95 12.24
N LEU A 115 -4.30 -9.21 11.09
CA LEU A 115 -4.84 -8.77 9.81
C LEU A 115 -6.18 -9.47 9.50
N SER A 116 -7.18 -8.69 9.11
CA SER A 116 -8.40 -9.26 8.54
C SER A 116 -8.11 -9.93 7.19
N ALA A 117 -8.93 -10.89 6.77
CA ALA A 117 -8.81 -11.52 5.46
C ALA A 117 -8.80 -10.48 4.32
N ARG A 118 -9.57 -9.40 4.47
CA ARG A 118 -9.58 -8.29 3.52
C ARG A 118 -8.24 -7.56 3.48
N ALA A 119 -7.68 -7.25 4.64
CA ALA A 119 -6.38 -6.59 4.77
C ALA A 119 -5.26 -7.47 4.17
N TYR A 120 -5.31 -8.77 4.41
CA TYR A 120 -4.38 -9.75 3.84
C TYR A 120 -4.41 -9.75 2.30
N HIS A 121 -5.59 -9.88 1.69
CA HIS A 121 -5.73 -9.87 0.23
C HIS A 121 -5.32 -8.54 -0.39
N ARG A 122 -5.59 -7.41 0.27
CA ARG A 122 -5.15 -6.10 -0.20
C ARG A 122 -3.63 -5.95 -0.14
N ALA A 123 -2.99 -6.44 0.92
CA ALA A 123 -1.53 -6.47 1.00
C ALA A 123 -0.91 -7.28 -0.15
N LEU A 124 -1.50 -8.42 -0.54
CA LEU A 124 -1.06 -9.20 -1.71
C LEU A 124 -1.17 -8.41 -3.02
N LYS A 125 -2.27 -7.67 -3.24
CA LYS A 125 -2.46 -6.84 -4.44
C LYS A 125 -1.41 -5.73 -4.53
N VAL A 126 -1.12 -5.07 -3.41
CA VAL A 126 -0.08 -4.04 -3.33
C VAL A 126 1.30 -4.66 -3.56
N ALA A 127 1.61 -5.77 -2.88
CA ALA A 127 2.90 -6.46 -3.04
C ALA A 127 3.13 -6.92 -4.48
N ARG A 128 2.07 -7.43 -5.19
CA ARG A 128 2.20 -7.77 -6.61
C ARG A 128 2.49 -6.53 -7.46
N THR A 129 1.89 -5.40 -7.14
CA THR A 129 2.15 -4.14 -7.86
C THR A 129 3.59 -3.63 -7.61
N LEU A 130 4.10 -3.77 -6.39
CA LEU A 130 5.49 -3.46 -6.06
C LEU A 130 6.48 -4.34 -6.83
N ALA A 131 6.19 -5.64 -6.91
CA ALA A 131 7.01 -6.55 -7.71
C ALA A 131 6.97 -6.22 -9.22
N ASP A 132 5.81 -5.80 -9.75
CA ASP A 132 5.70 -5.34 -11.13
C ASP A 132 6.50 -4.05 -11.38
N LEU A 133 6.52 -3.12 -10.41
CA LEU A 133 7.33 -1.90 -10.46
C LEU A 133 8.83 -2.18 -10.37
N ALA A 134 9.22 -3.22 -9.64
CA ALA A 134 10.60 -3.69 -9.55
C ALA A 134 11.05 -4.50 -10.78
N GLY A 135 10.11 -4.95 -11.61
CA GLY A 135 10.38 -5.86 -12.74
C GLY A 135 10.50 -7.33 -12.33
N ASP A 136 10.08 -7.68 -11.12
CA ASP A 136 10.21 -9.02 -10.58
C ASP A 136 9.02 -9.93 -10.97
N ALA A 137 9.32 -11.08 -11.52
CA ALA A 137 8.29 -12.08 -11.86
C ALA A 137 7.69 -12.72 -10.61
N THR A 138 8.50 -12.93 -9.57
CA THR A 138 8.12 -13.60 -8.32
C THR A 138 7.72 -12.62 -7.24
N LEU A 139 6.79 -13.02 -6.38
CA LEU A 139 6.37 -12.24 -5.22
C LEU A 139 7.19 -12.66 -3.99
N ALA A 140 8.28 -11.93 -3.75
CA ALA A 140 9.23 -12.21 -2.68
C ALA A 140 8.94 -11.41 -1.40
N LYS A 141 9.57 -11.82 -0.30
CA LYS A 141 9.46 -11.18 1.02
C LYS A 141 9.63 -9.65 1.03
N PRO A 142 10.59 -9.03 0.30
CA PRO A 142 10.73 -7.55 0.30
C PRO A 142 9.45 -6.84 -0.15
N HIS A 143 8.79 -7.32 -1.21
CA HIS A 143 7.55 -6.73 -1.72
C HIS A 143 6.41 -6.82 -0.70
N LEU A 144 6.33 -7.93 0.03
CA LEU A 144 5.34 -8.14 1.09
C LEU A 144 5.61 -7.23 2.30
N ALA A 145 6.89 -7.09 2.69
CA ALA A 145 7.29 -6.22 3.79
C ALA A 145 6.95 -4.75 3.49
N GLU A 146 7.26 -4.29 2.27
CA GLU A 146 6.91 -2.94 1.83
C GLU A 146 5.39 -2.75 1.76
N ALA A 147 4.64 -3.69 1.19
CA ALA A 147 3.18 -3.61 1.14
C ALA A 147 2.55 -3.52 2.53
N LEU A 148 3.08 -4.25 3.51
CA LEU A 148 2.62 -4.20 4.89
C LEU A 148 2.99 -2.90 5.59
N SER A 149 4.12 -2.26 5.25
CA SER A 149 4.50 -0.97 5.81
C SER A 149 3.50 0.14 5.48
N TYR A 150 2.84 0.07 4.34
CA TYR A 150 1.76 0.99 3.97
C TYR A 150 0.43 0.72 4.69
N ARG A 151 0.32 -0.36 5.44
CA ARG A 151 -0.89 -0.69 6.23
C ARG A 151 -0.73 -0.42 7.72
N TYR A 152 0.49 -0.16 8.16
CA TYR A 152 0.75 0.19 9.54
C TYR A 152 0.33 1.64 9.79
N ILE A 153 -0.76 1.82 10.54
CA ILE A 153 -1.15 3.13 11.05
C ILE A 153 -0.69 3.16 12.52
N PRO A 154 0.34 3.94 12.88
CA PRO A 154 0.77 4.11 14.28
C PRO A 154 -0.32 4.67 15.21
N TYR A 155 -1.43 5.01 14.66
CA TYR A 155 -2.57 5.73 15.12
C TYR A 155 -3.54 4.92 16.01
N GLN A 156 -3.40 3.57 16.04
CA GLN A 156 -4.27 2.69 16.85
C GLN A 156 -3.59 2.22 18.15
N ALA A 157 -2.35 2.64 18.40
CA ALA A 157 -1.63 2.25 19.61
C ALA A 157 -1.66 3.39 20.65
N GLU A 158 -2.83 3.65 21.24
CA GLU A 158 -2.99 4.21 22.59
C GLU A 158 -4.44 4.02 23.05
#